data_d16be03ee79ad2dfad3eb0804be0bc0c
#
_entry.id   d16be03ee79ad2dfad3eb0804be0bc0c
#
_cell.length_a   1.000
_cell.length_b   1.000
_cell.length_c   1.000
_cell.angle_alpha   90.00
_cell.angle_beta   90.00
_cell.angle_gamma   90.00
#
_symmetry.space_group_name_H-M   'P 1'
#
loop_
_entity.id
_entity.type
_entity.pdbx_description
1 polymer ?
#
loop_
_entity_poly.entity_id
_entity_poly.type
_entity_poly.pdbx_seq_one_letter_code
_entity_poly.pdbx_strand_id
1 'polypeptide(L)'
;MDFLFKYFARNEDYCFGFTLILIRKLLLICVVKYFQKIIYVMFYLIVLNNYAYTKSSTNKKIERIAVFEFENNRLDKEIAKTLTDRLRNELVQFDEIEIVERKRIDAVFQEQKIQISGCADECLIEVGKILGSSSIVVGSIGKVGNYFTINARKINATTAKVESAISYDSYSDIDQLLIKGMSEVAFKIAKGYIPSKPLIENVEPQPELNKKYTFDNIILTGVWGTFGAITCATLYLMFSIITSINF
;
A
#
# COMPACT_ATOMS: atom_id res chain seq x y z
N MET A 1 -76.80 -51.66 8.86
CA MET A 1 -76.21 -50.28 8.98
C MET A 1 -74.79 -50.29 9.50
N ASP A 2 -74.27 -51.39 9.95
CA ASP A 2 -72.90 -51.50 10.53
C ASP A 2 -71.76 -51.58 9.51
N PHE A 3 -72.02 -51.86 8.26
CA PHE A 3 -70.99 -52.05 7.26
C PHE A 3 -70.50 -50.74 6.67
N LEU A 4 -71.37 -49.75 6.60
CA LEU A 4 -71.00 -48.39 6.13
C LEU A 4 -70.23 -47.60 7.16
N PHE A 5 -70.47 -47.78 8.45
CA PHE A 5 -69.74 -47.11 9.54
C PHE A 5 -68.28 -47.59 9.68
N LYS A 6 -68.09 -48.91 9.42
CA LYS A 6 -66.74 -49.51 9.44
C LYS A 6 -65.89 -49.09 8.23
N TYR A 7 -66.52 -48.75 7.10
CA TYR A 7 -65.81 -48.25 5.92
C TYR A 7 -65.44 -46.82 6.04
N PHE A 8 -66.25 -46.02 6.71
CA PHE A 8 -65.94 -44.60 6.96
C PHE A 8 -64.85 -44.39 8.02
N ALA A 9 -64.86 -45.19 9.08
CA ALA A 9 -63.82 -45.13 10.15
C ALA A 9 -62.42 -45.57 9.66
N ARG A 10 -62.36 -46.45 8.61
CA ARG A 10 -61.09 -46.89 8.06
C ARG A 10 -60.45 -45.89 7.10
N ASN A 11 -61.20 -44.89 6.58
CA ASN A 11 -60.74 -43.88 5.64
C ASN A 11 -60.26 -42.60 6.33
N GLU A 12 -60.70 -42.34 7.52
CA GLU A 12 -60.25 -41.12 8.27
C GLU A 12 -58.74 -41.14 8.62
N ASP A 13 -58.19 -42.31 8.93
CA ASP A 13 -56.76 -42.46 9.23
C ASP A 13 -55.88 -42.18 8.00
N TYR A 14 -56.32 -42.52 6.82
CA TYR A 14 -55.58 -42.23 5.57
C TYR A 14 -55.65 -40.75 5.17
N CYS A 15 -56.78 -40.07 5.40
CA CYS A 15 -56.89 -38.63 5.17
C CYS A 15 -56.02 -37.82 6.11
N PHE A 16 -55.96 -38.21 7.42
CA PHE A 16 -55.14 -37.53 8.40
C PHE A 16 -53.64 -37.70 8.14
N GLY A 17 -53.22 -38.89 7.72
CA GLY A 17 -51.83 -39.16 7.35
C GLY A 17 -51.40 -38.37 6.08
N PHE A 18 -52.27 -38.28 5.10
CA PHE A 18 -51.99 -37.57 3.84
C PHE A 18 -51.91 -36.06 4.04
N THR A 19 -52.78 -35.49 4.88
CA THR A 19 -52.75 -34.05 5.21
C THR A 19 -51.51 -33.68 6.03
N LEU A 20 -51.07 -34.54 6.97
CA LEU A 20 -49.84 -34.34 7.73
C LEU A 20 -48.59 -34.36 6.84
N ILE A 21 -48.54 -35.27 5.86
CA ILE A 21 -47.43 -35.36 4.90
C ILE A 21 -47.40 -34.11 3.99
N LEU A 22 -48.58 -33.64 3.55
CA LEU A 22 -48.68 -32.42 2.75
C LEU A 22 -48.25 -31.18 3.49
N ILE A 23 -48.66 -31.01 4.76
CA ILE A 23 -48.27 -29.89 5.62
C ILE A 23 -46.76 -29.91 5.89
N ARG A 24 -46.19 -31.12 6.12
CA ARG A 24 -44.75 -31.28 6.31
C ARG A 24 -43.93 -30.89 5.08
N LYS A 25 -44.40 -31.27 3.86
CA LYS A 25 -43.76 -30.85 2.59
C LYS A 25 -43.90 -29.37 2.33
N LEU A 26 -45.07 -28.77 2.62
CA LEU A 26 -45.29 -27.32 2.48
C LEU A 26 -44.40 -26.51 3.47
N LEU A 27 -44.26 -26.95 4.72
CA LEU A 27 -43.37 -26.36 5.70
C LEU A 27 -41.92 -26.45 5.24
N LEU A 28 -41.49 -27.59 4.72
CA LEU A 28 -40.14 -27.77 4.19
C LEU A 28 -39.84 -26.80 3.02
N ILE A 29 -40.76 -26.64 2.10
CA ILE A 29 -40.66 -25.72 0.97
C ILE A 29 -40.59 -24.27 1.46
N CYS A 30 -41.39 -23.88 2.45
CA CYS A 30 -41.34 -22.56 3.06
C CYS A 30 -39.98 -22.29 3.74
N VAL A 31 -39.47 -23.25 4.49
CA VAL A 31 -38.17 -23.13 5.17
C VAL A 31 -37.04 -22.98 4.15
N VAL A 32 -37.02 -23.79 3.09
CA VAL A 32 -35.99 -23.70 2.04
C VAL A 32 -36.05 -22.36 1.32
N LYS A 33 -37.25 -21.87 0.97
CA LYS A 33 -37.41 -20.56 0.32
C LYS A 33 -36.99 -19.41 1.25
N TYR A 34 -37.25 -19.51 2.54
CA TYR A 34 -36.84 -18.52 3.53
C TYR A 34 -35.30 -18.50 3.69
N PHE A 35 -34.69 -19.69 3.75
CA PHE A 35 -33.24 -19.84 3.83
C PHE A 35 -32.54 -19.31 2.57
N GLN A 36 -33.10 -19.53 1.41
CA GLN A 36 -32.62 -19.01 0.14
C GLN A 36 -32.64 -17.46 0.12
N LYS A 37 -33.69 -16.84 0.65
CA LYS A 37 -33.74 -15.37 0.80
C LYS A 37 -32.66 -14.82 1.76
N ILE A 38 -32.43 -15.50 2.86
CA ILE A 38 -31.36 -15.10 3.81
C ILE A 38 -29.99 -15.17 3.14
N ILE A 39 -29.71 -16.22 2.36
CA ILE A 39 -28.45 -16.33 1.61
C ILE A 39 -28.28 -15.19 0.62
N TYR A 40 -29.32 -14.79 -0.11
CA TYR A 40 -29.27 -13.66 -1.03
C TYR A 40 -29.01 -12.34 -0.30
N VAL A 41 -29.63 -12.10 0.85
CA VAL A 41 -29.40 -10.89 1.65
C VAL A 41 -27.97 -10.86 2.19
N MET A 42 -27.45 -11.98 2.70
CA MET A 42 -26.07 -12.09 3.16
C MET A 42 -25.07 -11.86 2.03
N PHE A 43 -25.31 -12.45 0.86
CA PHE A 43 -24.47 -12.22 -0.33
C PHE A 43 -24.50 -10.75 -0.76
N TYR A 44 -25.66 -10.12 -0.75
CA TYR A 44 -25.82 -8.69 -1.07
C TYR A 44 -25.06 -7.79 -0.08
N LEU A 45 -25.13 -8.09 1.22
CA LEU A 45 -24.37 -7.39 2.25
C LEU A 45 -22.86 -7.55 2.09
N ILE A 46 -22.38 -8.74 1.71
CA ILE A 46 -20.97 -9.00 1.42
C ILE A 46 -20.52 -8.20 0.20
N VAL A 47 -21.32 -8.14 -0.85
CA VAL A 47 -21.02 -7.34 -2.04
C VAL A 47 -20.99 -5.86 -1.71
N LEU A 48 -21.94 -5.34 -0.93
CA LEU A 48 -21.94 -3.94 -0.48
C LEU A 48 -20.72 -3.58 0.35
N ASN A 49 -20.26 -4.47 1.24
CA ASN A 49 -19.02 -4.25 2.00
C ASN A 49 -17.79 -4.18 1.09
N ASN A 50 -17.71 -4.99 0.03
CA ASN A 50 -16.62 -4.91 -0.94
C ASN A 50 -16.68 -3.61 -1.76
N TYR A 51 -17.87 -3.10 -2.11
CA TYR A 51 -18.01 -1.80 -2.79
C TYR A 51 -17.60 -0.62 -1.90
N ALA A 52 -17.84 -0.69 -0.59
CA ALA A 52 -17.43 0.35 0.36
C ALA A 52 -15.89 0.39 0.54
N TYR A 53 -15.23 -0.75 0.44
CA TYR A 53 -13.77 -0.85 0.60
C TYR A 53 -12.98 -0.29 -0.59
N THR A 54 -13.55 -0.32 -1.81
CA THR A 54 -12.87 0.18 -3.03
C THR A 54 -12.93 1.70 -3.20
N LYS A 55 -13.70 2.44 -2.40
CA LYS A 55 -13.87 3.90 -2.54
C LYS A 55 -13.09 4.74 -1.55
N SER A 56 -12.14 4.16 -0.81
CA SER A 56 -11.10 4.92 -0.13
C SER A 56 -9.98 5.26 -1.11
N SER A 57 -10.31 6.02 -2.15
CA SER A 57 -9.33 6.82 -2.89
C SER A 57 -8.85 7.90 -1.91
N THR A 58 -7.81 7.60 -1.17
CA THR A 58 -7.00 8.62 -0.53
C THR A 58 -6.59 9.60 -1.64
N ASN A 59 -7.04 10.82 -1.53
CA ASN A 59 -6.56 11.93 -2.35
C ASN A 59 -5.07 12.08 -2.04
N LYS A 60 -4.24 11.28 -2.73
CA LYS A 60 -2.81 11.23 -2.57
C LYS A 60 -2.29 12.60 -3.03
N LYS A 61 -1.94 13.45 -2.07
CA LYS A 61 -1.41 14.77 -2.35
C LYS A 61 -0.05 14.58 -3.01
N ILE A 62 0.02 14.80 -4.33
CA ILE A 62 1.28 14.79 -5.07
C ILE A 62 2.11 15.98 -4.61
N GLU A 63 3.31 15.71 -4.15
CA GLU A 63 4.27 16.71 -3.74
C GLU A 63 5.24 17.01 -4.88
N ARG A 64 5.28 18.26 -5.35
CA ARG A 64 6.18 18.68 -6.40
C ARG A 64 7.48 19.19 -5.81
N ILE A 65 8.58 18.52 -6.15
CA ILE A 65 9.92 18.78 -5.58
C ILE A 65 10.89 19.20 -6.67
N ALA A 66 11.62 20.31 -6.43
CA ALA A 66 12.78 20.69 -7.22
C ALA A 66 14.06 20.24 -6.54
N VAL A 67 14.84 19.40 -7.19
CA VAL A 67 16.16 18.95 -6.68
C VAL A 67 17.24 19.77 -7.35
N PHE A 68 17.90 20.64 -6.60
CA PHE A 68 19.02 21.44 -7.09
C PHE A 68 20.30 20.60 -7.16
N GLU A 69 21.27 21.06 -7.97
CA GLU A 69 22.58 20.42 -8.05
C GLU A 69 23.28 20.55 -6.69
N PHE A 70 23.78 19.43 -6.16
CA PHE A 70 24.46 19.43 -4.88
C PHE A 70 25.84 20.07 -5.00
N GLU A 71 26.20 20.84 -3.97
CA GLU A 71 27.52 21.42 -3.88
C GLU A 71 28.59 20.34 -3.75
N ASN A 72 29.69 20.50 -4.47
CA ASN A 72 30.81 19.57 -4.40
C ASN A 72 31.89 20.08 -3.44
N ASN A 73 32.24 19.26 -2.46
CA ASN A 73 33.30 19.51 -1.51
C ASN A 73 34.44 18.50 -1.70
N ARG A 74 35.54 18.94 -2.33
CA ARG A 74 36.72 18.10 -2.63
C ARG A 74 36.43 16.85 -3.50
N LEU A 75 35.44 16.95 -4.34
CA LEU A 75 35.13 15.95 -5.36
C LEU A 75 35.10 16.60 -6.75
N ASP A 76 35.18 15.77 -7.78
CA ASP A 76 34.94 16.24 -9.13
C ASP A 76 33.48 16.69 -9.30
N LYS A 77 33.27 17.82 -10.00
CA LYS A 77 31.94 18.38 -10.27
C LYS A 77 31.06 17.41 -11.01
N GLU A 78 31.61 16.66 -11.96
CA GLU A 78 30.83 15.68 -12.74
C GLU A 78 30.36 14.51 -11.85
N ILE A 79 31.13 14.12 -10.85
CA ILE A 79 30.73 13.13 -9.87
C ILE A 79 29.52 13.63 -9.05
N ALA A 80 29.61 14.85 -8.50
CA ALA A 80 28.51 15.44 -7.73
C ALA A 80 27.24 15.57 -8.57
N LYS A 81 27.37 15.98 -9.83
CA LYS A 81 26.27 16.04 -10.79
C LYS A 81 25.63 14.67 -11.05
N THR A 82 26.46 13.64 -11.31
CA THR A 82 26.01 12.27 -11.53
C THR A 82 25.25 11.72 -10.34
N LEU A 83 25.76 11.96 -9.13
CA LEU A 83 25.10 11.55 -7.90
C LEU A 83 23.77 12.29 -7.68
N THR A 84 23.72 13.59 -7.98
CA THR A 84 22.48 14.37 -7.89
C THR A 84 21.43 13.88 -8.90
N ASP A 85 21.85 13.56 -10.14
CA ASP A 85 20.95 13.00 -11.15
C ASP A 85 20.44 11.61 -10.74
N ARG A 86 21.29 10.80 -10.09
CA ARG A 86 20.87 9.53 -9.51
C ARG A 86 19.80 9.73 -8.43
N LEU A 87 19.98 10.69 -7.52
CA LEU A 87 18.99 11.02 -6.50
C LEU A 87 17.63 11.40 -7.12
N ARG A 88 17.62 12.21 -8.20
CA ARG A 88 16.39 12.56 -8.93
C ARG A 88 15.68 11.32 -9.44
N ASN A 89 16.44 10.40 -10.06
CA ASN A 89 15.89 9.15 -10.60
C ASN A 89 15.30 8.25 -9.51
N GLU A 90 15.92 8.18 -8.34
CA GLU A 90 15.39 7.42 -7.20
C GLU A 90 14.11 8.08 -6.64
N LEU A 91 14.03 9.40 -6.59
CA LEU A 91 12.85 10.11 -6.09
C LEU A 91 11.64 9.97 -7.03
N VAL A 92 11.85 9.88 -8.35
CA VAL A 92 10.75 9.67 -9.33
C VAL A 92 10.03 8.33 -9.10
N GLN A 93 10.66 7.36 -8.45
CA GLN A 93 10.03 6.06 -8.18
C GLN A 93 8.93 6.13 -7.11
N PHE A 94 8.80 7.23 -6.39
CA PHE A 94 7.76 7.42 -5.40
C PHE A 94 6.55 8.11 -6.04
N ASP A 95 5.43 7.41 -6.16
CA ASP A 95 4.19 7.92 -6.78
C ASP A 95 3.63 9.19 -6.11
N GLU A 96 4.04 9.52 -4.88
CA GLU A 96 3.61 10.74 -4.18
C GLU A 96 4.44 11.96 -4.58
N ILE A 97 5.53 11.77 -5.36
CA ILE A 97 6.51 12.80 -5.68
C ILE A 97 6.53 13.06 -7.18
N GLU A 98 6.39 14.33 -7.54
CA GLU A 98 6.62 14.84 -8.89
C GLU A 98 7.94 15.64 -8.91
N ILE A 99 8.92 15.19 -9.67
CA ILE A 99 10.22 15.88 -9.76
C ILE A 99 10.22 16.88 -10.89
N VAL A 100 10.66 18.11 -10.60
CA VAL A 100 10.89 19.15 -11.61
C VAL A 100 12.09 18.79 -12.47
N GLU A 101 11.91 18.82 -13.80
CA GLU A 101 12.99 18.53 -14.73
C GLU A 101 14.16 19.51 -14.59
N ARG A 102 15.39 18.99 -14.66
CA ARG A 102 16.63 19.77 -14.57
C ARG A 102 16.67 20.92 -15.60
N LYS A 103 16.32 20.65 -16.85
CA LYS A 103 16.31 21.67 -17.91
C LYS A 103 15.44 22.87 -17.56
N ARG A 104 14.32 22.65 -16.85
CA ARG A 104 13.44 23.72 -16.41
C ARG A 104 14.08 24.55 -15.28
N ILE A 105 14.80 23.89 -14.38
CA ILE A 105 15.58 24.57 -13.34
C ILE A 105 16.65 25.44 -13.97
N ASP A 106 17.44 24.88 -14.89
CA ASP A 106 18.50 25.60 -15.60
C ASP A 106 17.96 26.81 -16.39
N ALA A 107 16.79 26.67 -17.02
CA ALA A 107 16.13 27.75 -17.75
C ALA A 107 15.77 28.92 -16.82
N VAL A 108 15.21 28.66 -15.63
CA VAL A 108 14.88 29.72 -14.66
C VAL A 108 16.13 30.43 -14.18
N PHE A 109 17.22 29.72 -13.91
CA PHE A 109 18.49 30.34 -13.53
C PHE A 109 19.02 31.27 -14.63
N GLN A 110 18.92 30.85 -15.90
CA GLN A 110 19.34 31.68 -17.05
C GLN A 110 18.46 32.92 -17.20
N GLU A 111 17.15 32.76 -17.12
CA GLU A 111 16.18 33.87 -17.22
C GLU A 111 16.38 34.91 -16.13
N GLN A 112 16.62 34.45 -14.89
CA GLN A 112 16.85 35.31 -13.73
C GLN A 112 18.28 35.83 -13.66
N LYS A 113 19.19 35.42 -14.57
CA LYS A 113 20.63 35.75 -14.56
C LYS A 113 21.32 35.43 -13.25
N ILE A 114 20.87 34.40 -12.56
CA ILE A 114 21.40 33.93 -11.28
C ILE A 114 22.45 32.85 -11.55
N GLN A 115 23.63 32.98 -10.90
CA GLN A 115 24.61 31.90 -10.93
C GLN A 115 24.32 30.89 -9.81
N ILE A 116 24.18 29.62 -10.16
CA ILE A 116 23.86 28.53 -9.22
C ILE A 116 24.92 28.46 -8.10
N SER A 117 26.19 28.66 -8.44
CA SER A 117 27.31 28.60 -7.48
C SER A 117 27.35 29.71 -6.43
N GLY A 118 26.53 30.74 -6.56
CA GLY A 118 26.46 31.87 -5.62
C GLY A 118 25.07 32.04 -4.99
N CYS A 119 24.16 31.12 -5.25
CA CYS A 119 22.77 31.17 -4.80
C CYS A 119 22.66 30.53 -3.41
N ALA A 120 22.46 31.32 -2.39
CA ALA A 120 22.19 30.84 -1.01
C ALA A 120 20.79 30.21 -0.93
N ASP A 121 20.47 29.55 0.21
CA ASP A 121 19.20 28.84 0.40
C ASP A 121 17.96 29.71 0.10
N GLU A 122 17.98 31.00 0.46
CA GLU A 122 16.88 31.93 0.21
C GLU A 122 16.61 32.11 -1.30
N CYS A 123 17.68 32.22 -2.08
CA CYS A 123 17.63 32.33 -3.53
C CYS A 123 17.07 31.03 -4.14
N LEU A 124 17.52 29.86 -3.68
CA LEU A 124 17.03 28.56 -4.13
C LEU A 124 15.55 28.34 -3.79
N ILE A 125 15.08 28.84 -2.66
CA ILE A 125 13.67 28.82 -2.25
C ILE A 125 12.84 29.68 -3.24
N GLU A 126 13.34 30.85 -3.61
CA GLU A 126 12.65 31.73 -4.55
C GLU A 126 12.55 31.09 -5.95
N VAL A 127 13.63 30.50 -6.44
CA VAL A 127 13.63 29.72 -7.69
C VAL A 127 12.64 28.56 -7.58
N GLY A 128 12.59 27.86 -6.44
CA GLY A 128 11.62 26.80 -6.19
C GLY A 128 10.16 27.27 -6.29
N LYS A 129 9.85 28.47 -5.79
CA LYS A 129 8.52 29.08 -5.94
C LYS A 129 8.19 29.38 -7.41
N ILE A 130 9.13 29.94 -8.16
CA ILE A 130 8.97 30.23 -9.60
C ILE A 130 8.70 28.95 -10.38
N LEU A 131 9.34 27.84 -10.00
CA LEU A 131 9.12 26.51 -10.57
C LEU A 131 7.77 25.88 -10.18
N GLY A 132 7.06 26.47 -9.22
CA GLY A 132 5.82 25.93 -8.66
C GLY A 132 6.04 24.68 -7.83
N SER A 133 7.23 24.56 -7.20
CA SER A 133 7.55 23.45 -6.30
C SER A 133 6.97 23.70 -4.92
N SER A 134 6.44 22.67 -4.27
CA SER A 134 6.03 22.71 -2.85
C SER A 134 7.24 22.63 -1.92
N SER A 135 8.25 21.88 -2.34
CA SER A 135 9.50 21.70 -1.59
C SER A 135 10.70 21.72 -2.52
N ILE A 136 11.84 22.07 -1.98
CA ILE A 136 13.14 21.99 -2.67
C ILE A 136 14.06 21.04 -1.92
N VAL A 137 14.95 20.37 -2.65
CA VAL A 137 16.04 19.56 -2.08
C VAL A 137 17.36 20.21 -2.46
N VAL A 138 18.14 20.52 -1.44
CA VAL A 138 19.48 21.12 -1.53
C VAL A 138 20.44 20.29 -0.72
N GLY A 139 21.71 20.34 -1.03
CA GLY A 139 22.70 19.59 -0.26
C GLY A 139 24.10 19.71 -0.78
N SER A 140 24.99 18.95 -0.16
CA SER A 140 26.40 18.86 -0.54
C SER A 140 26.87 17.41 -0.56
N ILE A 141 27.81 17.13 -1.45
CA ILE A 141 28.51 15.86 -1.55
C ILE A 141 29.99 16.14 -1.43
N GLY A 142 30.68 15.40 -0.58
CA GLY A 142 32.07 15.66 -0.33
C GLY A 142 32.88 14.45 0.12
N LYS A 143 34.20 14.67 0.25
CA LYS A 143 35.12 13.69 0.79
C LYS A 143 35.85 14.29 2.01
N VAL A 144 35.75 13.57 3.14
CA VAL A 144 36.40 13.91 4.38
C VAL A 144 37.28 12.72 4.83
N GLY A 145 38.59 12.84 4.70
CA GLY A 145 39.50 11.70 4.89
C GLY A 145 39.17 10.59 3.90
N ASN A 146 38.88 9.42 4.43
CA ASN A 146 38.45 8.24 3.64
C ASN A 146 36.92 8.09 3.50
N TYR A 147 36.14 9.02 4.04
CA TYR A 147 34.70 8.99 3.95
C TYR A 147 34.19 9.87 2.81
N PHE A 148 33.27 9.34 2.06
CA PHE A 148 32.38 10.10 1.18
C PHE A 148 31.11 10.42 1.94
N THR A 149 30.68 11.66 1.95
CA THR A 149 29.53 12.13 2.72
C THR A 149 28.55 12.86 1.83
N ILE A 150 27.25 12.61 2.07
CA ILE A 150 26.14 13.36 1.50
C ILE A 150 25.40 14.03 2.63
N ASN A 151 25.15 15.33 2.50
CA ASN A 151 24.24 16.06 3.36
C ASN A 151 23.13 16.63 2.48
N ALA A 152 21.90 16.21 2.71
CA ALA A 152 20.73 16.67 1.96
C ALA A 152 19.69 17.25 2.91
N ARG A 153 19.04 18.35 2.49
CA ARG A 153 17.95 18.99 3.21
C ARG A 153 16.76 19.15 2.27
N LYS A 154 15.57 18.79 2.76
CA LYS A 154 14.30 19.12 2.12
C LYS A 154 13.73 20.35 2.82
N ILE A 155 13.46 21.39 2.07
CA ILE A 155 12.98 22.67 2.56
C ILE A 155 11.64 22.97 1.90
N ASN A 156 10.65 23.34 2.69
CA ASN A 156 9.37 23.79 2.17
C ASN A 156 9.53 25.14 1.46
N ALA A 157 9.18 25.22 0.18
CA ALA A 157 9.37 26.42 -0.63
C ALA A 157 8.49 27.60 -0.19
N THR A 158 7.36 27.35 0.50
CA THR A 158 6.47 28.42 0.98
C THR A 158 6.90 28.98 2.32
N THR A 159 7.22 28.10 3.26
CA THR A 159 7.49 28.49 4.67
C THR A 159 8.98 28.63 4.99
N ALA A 160 9.87 28.24 4.07
CA ALA A 160 11.32 28.14 4.28
C ALA A 160 11.72 27.19 5.43
N LYS A 161 10.81 26.34 5.88
CA LYS A 161 11.06 25.38 6.96
C LYS A 161 11.78 24.14 6.42
N VAL A 162 12.85 23.71 7.11
CA VAL A 162 13.48 22.42 6.84
C VAL A 162 12.56 21.30 7.31
N GLU A 163 12.06 20.50 6.38
CA GLU A 163 11.16 19.38 6.63
C GLU A 163 11.92 18.11 6.98
N SER A 164 13.08 17.91 6.35
CA SER A 164 13.99 16.81 6.69
C SER A 164 15.45 17.21 6.42
N ALA A 165 16.35 16.63 7.21
CA ALA A 165 17.78 16.74 7.03
C ALA A 165 18.39 15.33 7.14
N ILE A 166 19.17 14.94 6.14
CA ILE A 166 19.70 13.59 5.97
C ILE A 166 21.21 13.68 5.76
N SER A 167 21.95 12.88 6.51
CA SER A 167 23.36 12.63 6.24
C SER A 167 23.56 11.14 5.93
N TYR A 168 24.43 10.84 4.98
CA TYR A 168 24.83 9.49 4.64
C TYR A 168 26.36 9.49 4.39
N ASP A 169 27.04 8.56 5.05
CA ASP A 169 28.48 8.41 4.97
C ASP A 169 28.86 7.02 4.44
N SER A 170 29.79 6.95 3.47
CA SER A 170 30.36 5.72 2.95
C SER A 170 31.86 5.71 3.12
N TYR A 171 32.41 4.62 3.65
CA TYR A 171 33.83 4.49 3.86
C TYR A 171 34.52 4.00 2.57
N SER A 172 35.48 4.79 2.08
CA SER A 172 36.41 4.46 0.98
C SER A 172 35.81 4.04 -0.36
N ASP A 173 34.47 4.03 -0.51
CA ASP A 173 33.81 3.51 -1.72
C ASP A 173 32.72 4.46 -2.21
N ILE A 174 32.97 5.08 -3.36
CA ILE A 174 32.02 5.98 -4.02
C ILE A 174 30.92 5.20 -4.72
N ASP A 175 31.17 3.94 -5.10
CA ASP A 175 30.18 3.10 -5.76
C ASP A 175 29.05 2.74 -4.80
N GLN A 176 29.37 2.54 -3.53
CA GLN A 176 28.35 2.37 -2.49
C GLN A 176 27.51 3.63 -2.29
N LEU A 177 28.13 4.80 -2.40
CA LEU A 177 27.41 6.07 -2.35
C LEU A 177 26.41 6.18 -3.49
N LEU A 178 26.83 5.82 -4.71
CA LEU A 178 25.98 5.84 -5.90
C LEU A 178 24.81 4.84 -5.83
N ILE A 179 25.08 3.61 -5.39
CA ILE A 179 24.09 2.52 -5.44
C ILE A 179 23.18 2.53 -4.22
N LYS A 180 23.74 2.58 -3.02
CA LYS A 180 22.98 2.49 -1.76
C LYS A 180 22.68 3.87 -1.19
N GLY A 181 23.66 4.77 -1.16
CA GLY A 181 23.53 6.09 -0.56
C GLY A 181 22.42 6.92 -1.18
N MET A 182 22.37 7.01 -2.51
CA MET A 182 21.36 7.81 -3.19
C MET A 182 19.95 7.25 -3.01
N SER A 183 19.78 5.92 -3.04
CA SER A 183 18.49 5.28 -2.80
C SER A 183 18.01 5.48 -1.35
N GLU A 184 18.92 5.37 -0.37
CA GLU A 184 18.59 5.60 1.04
C GLU A 184 18.25 7.06 1.33
N VAL A 185 19.00 8.01 0.76
CA VAL A 185 18.72 9.46 0.87
C VAL A 185 17.37 9.77 0.23
N ALA A 186 17.08 9.23 -0.96
CA ALA A 186 15.79 9.41 -1.63
C ALA A 186 14.64 8.89 -0.78
N PHE A 187 14.77 7.70 -0.21
CA PHE A 187 13.76 7.11 0.66
C PHE A 187 13.49 7.99 1.91
N LYS A 188 14.54 8.48 2.55
CA LYS A 188 14.42 9.36 3.73
C LYS A 188 13.79 10.72 3.39
N ILE A 189 14.11 11.28 2.21
CA ILE A 189 13.47 12.51 1.70
C ILE A 189 11.98 12.28 1.45
N ALA A 190 11.62 11.17 0.79
CA ALA A 190 10.26 10.84 0.43
C ALA A 190 9.37 10.58 1.66
N LYS A 191 9.91 9.95 2.69
CA LYS A 191 9.17 9.60 3.92
C LYS A 191 9.24 10.67 5.01
N GLY A 192 9.96 11.78 4.79
CA GLY A 192 10.08 12.87 5.77
C GLY A 192 10.87 12.46 7.03
N TYR A 193 11.97 11.72 6.87
CA TYR A 193 12.79 11.27 7.98
C TYR A 193 13.44 12.46 8.69
N ILE A 194 13.07 12.68 9.95
CA ILE A 194 13.79 13.54 10.88
C ILE A 194 14.59 12.60 11.80
N PRO A 195 15.93 12.63 11.78
CA PRO A 195 16.70 11.77 12.68
C PRO A 195 16.42 12.15 14.13
N SER A 196 15.65 11.34 14.82
CA SER A 196 15.55 11.41 16.27
C SER A 196 16.80 10.76 16.85
N LYS A 197 17.85 11.55 17.11
CA LYS A 197 19.10 11.16 17.77
C LYS A 197 20.05 10.30 16.90
N PRO A 198 21.36 10.60 16.85
CA PRO A 198 22.33 9.73 16.18
C PRO A 198 22.37 8.38 16.90
N LEU A 199 21.85 7.36 16.27
CA LEU A 199 22.15 5.99 16.64
C LEU A 199 23.59 5.73 16.19
N ILE A 200 24.52 5.76 17.15
CA ILE A 200 25.78 5.06 17.01
C ILE A 200 25.41 3.58 17.11
N GLU A 201 24.89 3.03 16.03
CA GLU A 201 24.67 1.60 15.93
C GLU A 201 26.03 1.01 15.55
N ASN A 202 26.59 0.24 16.47
CA ASN A 202 27.72 -0.63 16.19
C ASN A 202 27.35 -1.48 14.99
N VAL A 203 27.98 -1.21 13.84
CA VAL A 203 27.80 -2.02 12.63
C VAL A 203 28.52 -3.34 12.86
N GLU A 204 27.82 -4.26 13.49
CA GLU A 204 28.15 -5.66 13.40
C GLU A 204 27.71 -6.14 12.01
N PRO A 205 28.58 -6.81 11.23
CA PRO A 205 28.21 -7.24 9.90
C PRO A 205 27.05 -8.24 9.99
N GLN A 206 25.86 -7.81 9.60
CA GLN A 206 24.72 -8.71 9.54
C GLN A 206 24.93 -9.73 8.44
N PRO A 207 24.77 -11.05 8.76
CA PRO A 207 24.74 -12.08 7.74
C PRO A 207 23.55 -11.85 6.80
N GLU A 208 23.80 -11.96 5.51
CA GLU A 208 22.80 -11.83 4.45
C GLU A 208 21.58 -12.71 4.74
N LEU A 209 20.50 -12.11 5.23
CA LEU A 209 19.20 -12.80 5.29
C LEU A 209 18.55 -12.73 3.90
N ASN A 210 18.96 -13.68 3.06
CA ASN A 210 18.24 -14.02 1.84
C ASN A 210 16.89 -14.68 2.23
N LYS A 211 15.96 -13.92 2.76
CA LYS A 211 14.61 -14.37 3.07
C LYS A 211 13.68 -13.92 1.96
N LYS A 212 13.60 -14.76 0.96
CA LYS A 212 12.61 -14.71 -0.11
C LYS A 212 11.22 -14.83 0.54
N TYR A 213 10.59 -13.70 0.85
CA TYR A 213 9.19 -13.68 1.26
C TYR A 213 8.33 -13.97 0.03
N THR A 214 7.94 -15.22 -0.14
CA THR A 214 6.85 -15.58 -1.03
C THR A 214 5.55 -15.15 -0.38
N PHE A 215 4.97 -14.07 -0.87
CA PHE A 215 3.70 -13.49 -0.42
C PHE A 215 2.48 -14.37 -0.72
N ASP A 216 2.69 -15.51 -1.40
CA ASP A 216 1.60 -16.31 -1.99
C ASP A 216 0.92 -17.28 -1.01
N ASN A 217 1.43 -17.50 0.21
CA ASN A 217 0.91 -18.56 1.08
C ASN A 217 0.01 -18.10 2.24
N ILE A 218 -0.15 -16.82 2.51
CA ILE A 218 -0.92 -16.38 3.70
C ILE A 218 -2.38 -16.06 3.36
N ILE A 219 -2.69 -15.67 2.14
CA ILE A 219 -4.05 -15.28 1.75
C ILE A 219 -4.88 -16.48 1.26
N LEU A 220 -4.25 -17.50 0.65
CA LEU A 220 -5.00 -18.64 0.10
C LEU A 220 -5.46 -19.66 1.16
N THR A 221 -4.73 -19.84 2.25
CA THR A 221 -5.08 -20.85 3.26
C THR A 221 -6.11 -20.39 4.29
N GLY A 222 -6.21 -19.09 4.57
CA GLY A 222 -7.14 -18.54 5.55
C GLY A 222 -8.57 -18.37 5.05
N VAL A 223 -8.74 -17.95 3.80
CA VAL A 223 -10.08 -17.63 3.24
C VAL A 223 -10.75 -18.86 2.61
N TRP A 224 -9.99 -19.74 1.95
CA TRP A 224 -10.55 -20.94 1.34
C TRP A 224 -10.83 -22.04 2.37
N GLY A 225 -10.07 -22.12 3.45
CA GLY A 225 -10.30 -23.10 4.52
C GLY A 225 -11.62 -22.90 5.26
N THR A 226 -12.00 -21.66 5.54
CA THR A 226 -13.26 -21.35 6.25
C THR A 226 -14.49 -21.47 5.33
N PHE A 227 -14.39 -21.06 4.07
CA PHE A 227 -15.47 -21.24 3.09
C PHE A 227 -15.69 -22.72 2.73
N GLY A 228 -14.62 -23.48 2.57
CA GLY A 228 -14.71 -24.93 2.30
C GLY A 228 -15.37 -25.71 3.43
N ALA A 229 -15.06 -25.39 4.68
CA ALA A 229 -15.65 -26.06 5.85
C ALA A 229 -17.14 -25.75 6.01
N ILE A 230 -17.55 -24.51 5.78
CA ILE A 230 -18.96 -24.09 5.87
C ILE A 230 -19.81 -24.73 4.75
N THR A 231 -19.28 -24.77 3.53
CA THR A 231 -20.00 -25.40 2.40
C THR A 231 -20.09 -26.92 2.54
N CYS A 232 -19.06 -27.62 3.03
CA CYS A 232 -19.13 -29.04 3.35
C CYS A 232 -20.12 -29.35 4.48
N ALA A 233 -20.14 -28.56 5.55
CA ALA A 233 -21.08 -28.76 6.66
C ALA A 233 -22.53 -28.54 6.23
N THR A 234 -22.81 -27.55 5.38
CA THR A 234 -24.17 -27.30 4.87
C THR A 234 -24.62 -28.39 3.90
N LEU A 235 -23.73 -28.89 3.04
CA LEU A 235 -24.02 -30.02 2.14
C LEU A 235 -24.25 -31.32 2.92
N TYR A 236 -23.47 -31.60 3.97
CA TYR A 236 -23.64 -32.77 4.82
C TYR A 236 -24.98 -32.74 5.57
N LEU A 237 -25.36 -31.59 6.13
CA LEU A 237 -26.67 -31.40 6.76
C LEU A 237 -27.83 -31.56 5.78
N MET A 238 -27.72 -31.04 4.57
CA MET A 238 -28.69 -31.23 3.52
C MET A 238 -28.83 -32.70 3.11
N PHE A 239 -27.73 -33.41 2.97
CA PHE A 239 -27.72 -34.84 2.62
C PHE A 239 -28.31 -35.69 3.76
N SER A 240 -27.97 -35.39 5.03
CA SER A 240 -28.55 -36.07 6.21
C SER A 240 -30.07 -35.88 6.33
N ILE A 241 -30.58 -34.69 5.99
CA ILE A 241 -32.01 -34.40 5.99
C ILE A 241 -32.72 -35.15 4.84
N ILE A 242 -32.10 -35.23 3.66
CA ILE A 242 -32.68 -35.95 2.51
C ILE A 242 -32.73 -37.47 2.76
N THR A 243 -31.68 -38.04 3.38
CA THR A 243 -31.66 -39.47 3.73
C THR A 243 -32.62 -39.82 4.87
N SER A 244 -32.92 -38.89 5.79
CA SER A 244 -33.91 -39.05 6.87
C SER A 244 -35.35 -39.00 6.40
N ILE A 245 -35.62 -38.55 5.17
CA ILE A 245 -36.97 -38.40 4.60
C ILE A 245 -37.36 -39.63 3.75
N ASN A 246 -36.41 -40.51 3.41
CA ASN A 246 -36.63 -41.70 2.58
C ASN A 246 -36.77 -43.02 3.42
N PHE A 247 -37.07 -42.96 4.72
CA PHE A 247 -37.46 -44.08 5.54
C PHE A 247 -38.85 -43.87 6.11
#